data_7f7a98570301108355369fdb900d0f85
#
_entry.id   7f7a98570301108355369fdb900d0f85
#
_cell.length_a   1.000
_cell.length_b   1.000
_cell.length_c   1.000
_cell.angle_alpha   90.00
_cell.angle_beta   90.00
_cell.angle_gamma   90.00
#
_symmetry.space_group_name_H-M   'P 1'
#
loop_
_entity.id
_entity.type
_entity.pdbx_description
1 polymer ?
#
loop_
_entity_poly.entity_id
_entity_poly.type
_entity_poly.pdbx_seq_one_letter_code
_entity_poly.pdbx_strand_id
1 'polypeptide(L)'
;MAKKQIKSKTIEETLWESANKLRGSVEPSEYKHVVLSLTFLKYAYDRFMERHNELLAEGKEAFADNSVFYNAKNVFYLEPESRWDYLIANAKQNDIAIKIDKALAKVEQSNATLKGALPNNYYAALSLDRTKLAALLDEINKLDTLKDPENDLIGRVYEYFLGKFAIAEGKGKGEYYTPKSIVNLIAEMIEPYRGKIYDPCCGSGGMFVQSMKFIEAHHGNKRDISVYGQEYTNTTYKLAKMNLAIRGIACNLGEMAADTFHNDQHKDLKADFIMANPPFNQKGWRADNELVDDSRWLGYDTPPTSNANYGWILNIVSKLSANGTAGFLLANGALSGDGTELAIRKQLIQNHVVEAIVILPRNMFYSTDISVTLWILNNNKKARMVEQNGKLVRYRNRENEVLFIDLRQWGEPFEKKYIQFSTEQIGQIAKNFHNWQREGHKDTYRNEPEYCYSATTEEIEQKGWSLVPSKYIEFCNRDEQVDFDTKMKQLQKEMRNLLQQEEENKLQLKELFNSLGYALE
;
A
#
# COMPACT_ATOMS: atom_id res chain seq x y z
N MET A 1 -26.02 -28.40 22.24
CA MET A 1 -25.59 -28.21 20.83
C MET A 1 -25.72 -26.73 20.50
N ALA A 2 -24.62 -26.00 20.53
CA ALA A 2 -24.60 -24.57 20.15
C ALA A 2 -24.75 -24.47 18.63
N LYS A 3 -25.82 -23.83 18.14
CA LYS A 3 -25.99 -23.50 16.74
C LYS A 3 -24.82 -22.58 16.32
N LYS A 4 -23.90 -23.09 15.47
CA LYS A 4 -22.96 -22.26 14.76
C LYS A 4 -23.78 -21.21 13.99
N GLN A 5 -23.73 -19.95 14.42
CA GLN A 5 -24.21 -18.84 13.59
C GLN A 5 -23.39 -18.86 12.28
N ILE A 6 -24.05 -19.18 11.19
CA ILE A 6 -23.47 -19.05 9.84
C ILE A 6 -23.33 -17.54 9.64
N LYS A 7 -22.10 -17.03 9.75
CA LYS A 7 -21.78 -15.64 9.42
C LYS A 7 -22.17 -15.43 7.95
N SER A 8 -23.10 -14.53 7.66
CA SER A 8 -23.43 -14.17 6.28
C SER A 8 -22.14 -13.65 5.60
N LYS A 9 -21.86 -14.16 4.40
CA LYS A 9 -20.71 -13.71 3.60
C LYS A 9 -20.85 -12.23 3.28
N THR A 10 -19.73 -11.54 3.30
CA THR A 10 -19.69 -10.14 2.85
C THR A 10 -19.85 -10.06 1.32
N ILE A 11 -20.15 -8.87 0.82
CA ILE A 11 -20.25 -8.61 -0.62
C ILE A 11 -18.91 -8.92 -1.31
N GLU A 12 -17.83 -8.49 -0.69
CA GLU A 12 -16.46 -8.69 -1.16
C GLU A 12 -16.11 -10.18 -1.26
N GLU A 13 -16.50 -10.98 -0.26
CA GLU A 13 -16.30 -12.44 -0.25
C GLU A 13 -17.12 -13.13 -1.34
N THR A 14 -18.34 -12.69 -1.57
CA THR A 14 -19.23 -13.25 -2.61
C THR A 14 -18.68 -12.98 -4.00
N LEU A 15 -18.23 -11.76 -4.24
CA LEU A 15 -17.57 -11.38 -5.50
C LEU A 15 -16.27 -12.14 -5.71
N TRP A 16 -15.47 -12.30 -4.66
CA TRP A 16 -14.24 -13.07 -4.72
C TRP A 16 -14.46 -14.53 -5.11
N GLU A 17 -15.49 -15.16 -4.55
CA GLU A 17 -15.86 -16.54 -4.93
C GLU A 17 -16.30 -16.65 -6.39
N SER A 18 -17.04 -15.65 -6.88
CA SER A 18 -17.46 -15.62 -8.28
C SER A 18 -16.28 -15.39 -9.22
N ALA A 19 -15.36 -14.50 -8.85
CA ALA A 19 -14.10 -14.30 -9.56
C ALA A 19 -13.26 -15.59 -9.61
N ASN A 20 -13.21 -16.34 -8.51
CA ASN A 20 -12.46 -17.59 -8.45
C ASN A 20 -13.00 -18.68 -9.41
N LYS A 21 -14.25 -18.59 -9.87
CA LYS A 21 -14.80 -19.50 -10.91
C LYS A 21 -14.13 -19.29 -12.27
N LEU A 22 -13.47 -18.13 -12.50
CA LEU A 22 -12.67 -17.89 -13.70
C LEU A 22 -11.28 -18.57 -13.63
N ARG A 23 -10.86 -19.05 -12.45
CA ARG A 23 -9.61 -19.80 -12.32
C ARG A 23 -9.58 -21.00 -13.26
N GLY A 24 -8.42 -21.19 -13.89
CA GLY A 24 -8.23 -22.25 -14.90
C GLY A 24 -8.62 -21.84 -16.33
N SER A 25 -9.28 -20.68 -16.52
CA SER A 25 -9.49 -20.09 -17.84
C SER A 25 -8.49 -18.93 -18.12
N VAL A 26 -7.93 -18.32 -17.07
CA VAL A 26 -7.01 -17.17 -17.17
C VAL A 26 -6.01 -17.24 -16.02
N GLU A 27 -4.81 -16.70 -16.21
CA GLU A 27 -3.80 -16.54 -15.17
C GLU A 27 -4.32 -15.66 -14.00
N PRO A 28 -3.93 -15.95 -12.76
CA PRO A 28 -4.37 -15.16 -11.59
C PRO A 28 -4.13 -13.65 -11.72
N SER A 29 -3.00 -13.26 -12.32
CA SER A 29 -2.66 -11.86 -12.57
C SER A 29 -3.63 -11.15 -13.52
N GLU A 30 -4.27 -11.90 -14.42
CA GLU A 30 -5.15 -11.35 -15.45
C GLU A 30 -6.60 -11.21 -14.95
N TYR A 31 -7.15 -12.20 -14.21
CA TYR A 31 -8.56 -12.11 -13.85
C TYR A 31 -8.87 -11.00 -12.82
N LYS A 32 -7.87 -10.46 -12.08
CA LYS A 32 -8.06 -9.27 -11.27
C LYS A 32 -8.52 -8.07 -12.10
N HIS A 33 -7.91 -7.87 -13.26
CA HIS A 33 -8.27 -6.80 -14.18
C HIS A 33 -9.67 -6.99 -14.76
N VAL A 34 -10.06 -8.24 -15.05
CA VAL A 34 -11.42 -8.58 -15.50
C VAL A 34 -12.46 -8.13 -14.47
N VAL A 35 -12.29 -8.54 -13.22
CA VAL A 35 -13.28 -8.25 -12.17
C VAL A 35 -13.31 -6.77 -11.82
N LEU A 36 -12.14 -6.16 -11.65
CA LEU A 36 -12.05 -4.75 -11.23
C LEU A 36 -12.59 -3.80 -12.28
N SER A 37 -12.35 -4.05 -13.59
CA SER A 37 -12.90 -3.20 -14.65
C SER A 37 -14.41 -3.37 -14.84
N LEU A 38 -14.96 -4.57 -14.63
CA LEU A 38 -16.43 -4.76 -14.63
C LEU A 38 -17.08 -4.09 -13.42
N THR A 39 -16.47 -4.22 -12.25
CA THR A 39 -16.95 -3.54 -11.04
C THR A 39 -16.90 -2.01 -11.21
N PHE A 40 -15.85 -1.50 -11.88
CA PHE A 40 -15.78 -0.09 -12.26
C PHE A 40 -16.93 0.33 -13.18
N LEU A 41 -17.22 -0.44 -14.24
CA LEU A 41 -18.33 -0.13 -15.15
C LEU A 41 -19.68 -0.10 -14.43
N LYS A 42 -19.93 -1.05 -13.52
CA LYS A 42 -21.16 -1.07 -12.70
C LYS A 42 -21.26 0.18 -11.83
N TYR A 43 -20.21 0.54 -11.13
CA TYR A 43 -20.18 1.76 -10.32
C TYR A 43 -20.38 3.02 -11.17
N ALA A 44 -19.66 3.14 -12.27
CA ALA A 44 -19.79 4.27 -13.19
C ALA A 44 -21.24 4.41 -13.69
N TYR A 45 -21.91 3.30 -14.01
CA TYR A 45 -23.29 3.25 -14.43
C TYR A 45 -24.25 3.69 -13.31
N ASP A 46 -24.09 3.19 -12.09
CA ASP A 46 -24.96 3.54 -10.98
C ASP A 46 -24.87 5.06 -10.66
N ARG A 47 -23.65 5.61 -10.62
CA ARG A 47 -23.42 7.06 -10.46
C ARG A 47 -23.98 7.88 -11.63
N PHE A 48 -23.83 7.36 -12.85
CA PHE A 48 -24.40 7.98 -14.04
C PHE A 48 -25.94 8.04 -13.94
N MET A 49 -26.60 6.95 -13.57
CA MET A 49 -28.07 6.87 -13.44
C MET A 49 -28.57 7.75 -12.31
N GLU A 50 -27.88 7.81 -11.17
CA GLU A 50 -28.20 8.75 -10.09
C GLU A 50 -28.22 10.19 -10.61
N ARG A 51 -27.13 10.61 -11.28
CA ARG A 51 -27.04 11.97 -11.85
C ARG A 51 -28.04 12.21 -12.97
N HIS A 52 -28.28 11.23 -13.82
CA HIS A 52 -29.30 11.29 -14.88
C HIS A 52 -30.68 11.57 -14.29
N ASN A 53 -31.08 10.83 -13.27
CA ASN A 53 -32.35 11.00 -12.59
C ASN A 53 -32.46 12.36 -11.87
N GLU A 54 -31.38 12.87 -11.29
CA GLU A 54 -31.33 14.24 -10.75
C GLU A 54 -31.62 15.28 -11.85
N LEU A 55 -30.98 15.17 -13.03
CA LEU A 55 -31.20 16.10 -14.13
C LEU A 55 -32.66 16.08 -14.61
N LEU A 56 -33.30 14.91 -14.70
CA LEU A 56 -34.69 14.77 -15.02
C LEU A 56 -35.59 15.43 -13.94
N ALA A 57 -35.30 15.18 -12.67
CA ALA A 57 -36.04 15.78 -11.55
C ALA A 57 -35.87 17.32 -11.47
N GLU A 58 -34.73 17.87 -11.93
CA GLU A 58 -34.46 19.29 -12.06
C GLU A 58 -35.14 19.93 -13.29
N GLY A 59 -35.86 19.17 -14.11
CA GLY A 59 -36.47 19.67 -15.38
C GLY A 59 -35.42 19.97 -16.47
N LYS A 60 -34.27 19.31 -16.41
CA LYS A 60 -33.11 19.51 -17.32
C LYS A 60 -32.93 18.37 -18.32
N GLU A 61 -34.01 17.80 -18.79
CA GLU A 61 -34.01 16.66 -19.73
C GLU A 61 -33.19 16.91 -20.99
N ALA A 62 -33.21 18.15 -21.54
CA ALA A 62 -32.41 18.51 -22.71
C ALA A 62 -30.89 18.41 -22.49
N PHE A 63 -30.43 18.29 -21.25
CA PHE A 63 -29.02 18.18 -20.88
C PHE A 63 -28.61 16.78 -20.42
N ALA A 64 -29.55 15.84 -20.39
CA ALA A 64 -29.31 14.48 -19.93
C ALA A 64 -28.33 13.68 -20.79
N ASP A 65 -28.13 14.11 -22.05
CA ASP A 65 -27.15 13.53 -22.98
C ASP A 65 -25.89 14.39 -23.14
N ASN A 66 -25.66 15.38 -22.27
CA ASN A 66 -24.49 16.24 -22.33
C ASN A 66 -23.49 15.92 -21.22
N SER A 67 -22.31 15.41 -21.60
CA SER A 67 -21.24 14.99 -20.69
C SER A 67 -20.77 16.08 -19.71
N VAL A 68 -20.89 17.36 -20.06
CA VAL A 68 -20.47 18.49 -19.20
C VAL A 68 -21.23 18.49 -17.87
N PHE A 69 -22.54 18.16 -17.88
CA PHE A 69 -23.37 18.16 -16.67
C PHE A 69 -23.06 17.00 -15.70
N TYR A 70 -22.42 15.94 -16.20
CA TYR A 70 -21.92 14.83 -15.41
C TYR A 70 -20.51 15.15 -14.87
N ASN A 71 -19.60 15.57 -15.75
CA ASN A 71 -18.22 15.89 -15.41
C ASN A 71 -18.13 17.01 -14.36
N ALA A 72 -19.03 18.02 -14.40
CA ALA A 72 -19.11 19.09 -13.40
C ALA A 72 -19.40 18.57 -11.97
N LYS A 73 -19.94 17.37 -11.85
CA LYS A 73 -20.21 16.68 -10.57
C LYS A 73 -19.26 15.50 -10.31
N ASN A 74 -18.17 15.39 -11.08
CA ASN A 74 -17.25 14.27 -11.05
C ASN A 74 -17.93 12.90 -11.30
N VAL A 75 -18.95 12.88 -12.16
CA VAL A 75 -19.64 11.66 -12.61
C VAL A 75 -19.20 11.37 -14.03
N PHE A 76 -18.88 10.10 -14.31
CA PHE A 76 -18.52 9.67 -15.66
C PHE A 76 -19.74 9.65 -16.56
N TYR A 77 -19.61 10.23 -17.76
CA TYR A 77 -20.64 10.15 -18.79
C TYR A 77 -20.55 8.80 -19.52
N LEU A 78 -21.73 8.16 -19.70
CA LEU A 78 -21.83 6.85 -20.35
C LEU A 78 -22.73 6.92 -21.58
N GLU A 79 -22.16 6.63 -22.75
CA GLU A 79 -22.93 6.43 -23.96
C GLU A 79 -23.82 5.19 -23.86
N PRO A 80 -24.95 5.09 -24.61
CA PRO A 80 -25.89 3.99 -24.50
C PRO A 80 -25.27 2.60 -24.54
N GLU A 81 -24.34 2.35 -25.46
CA GLU A 81 -23.66 1.05 -25.59
C GLU A 81 -22.61 0.75 -24.52
N SER A 82 -22.26 1.73 -23.68
CA SER A 82 -21.35 1.58 -22.54
C SER A 82 -22.07 1.45 -21.20
N ARG A 83 -23.40 1.50 -21.18
CA ARG A 83 -24.20 1.38 -19.98
C ARG A 83 -24.30 -0.08 -19.51
N TRP A 84 -24.39 -0.25 -18.22
CA TRP A 84 -24.41 -1.58 -17.61
C TRP A 84 -25.64 -2.40 -17.99
N ASP A 85 -26.81 -1.78 -18.09
CA ASP A 85 -28.05 -2.40 -18.55
C ASP A 85 -27.92 -3.00 -19.97
N TYR A 86 -27.24 -2.28 -20.89
CA TYR A 86 -26.94 -2.80 -22.21
C TYR A 86 -26.05 -4.06 -22.14
N LEU A 87 -25.02 -4.04 -21.29
CA LEU A 87 -24.14 -5.21 -21.12
C LEU A 87 -24.87 -6.40 -20.52
N ILE A 88 -25.72 -6.21 -19.52
CA ILE A 88 -26.54 -7.26 -18.90
C ILE A 88 -27.54 -7.85 -19.91
N ALA A 89 -28.22 -7.02 -20.68
CA ALA A 89 -29.12 -7.47 -21.74
C ALA A 89 -28.44 -8.35 -22.79
N ASN A 90 -27.14 -8.15 -23.01
CA ASN A 90 -26.32 -8.88 -23.98
C ASN A 90 -25.41 -9.96 -23.34
N ALA A 91 -25.46 -10.18 -22.03
CA ALA A 91 -24.49 -11.01 -21.29
C ALA A 91 -24.35 -12.44 -21.82
N LYS A 92 -25.40 -13.00 -22.39
CA LYS A 92 -25.44 -14.38 -22.94
C LYS A 92 -25.06 -14.47 -24.43
N GLN A 93 -24.79 -13.36 -25.11
CA GLN A 93 -24.43 -13.35 -26.52
C GLN A 93 -22.95 -13.76 -26.74
N ASN A 94 -22.66 -14.30 -27.91
CA ASN A 94 -21.31 -14.80 -28.24
C ASN A 94 -20.24 -13.71 -28.26
N ASP A 95 -20.63 -12.48 -28.52
CA ASP A 95 -19.78 -11.30 -28.68
C ASP A 95 -19.70 -10.41 -27.42
N ILE A 96 -20.15 -10.92 -26.27
CA ILE A 96 -20.18 -10.14 -25.02
C ILE A 96 -18.80 -9.60 -24.62
N ALA A 97 -17.72 -10.37 -24.81
CA ALA A 97 -16.35 -9.92 -24.57
C ALA A 97 -15.99 -8.68 -25.40
N ILE A 98 -16.34 -8.69 -26.69
CA ILE A 98 -16.14 -7.56 -27.62
C ILE A 98 -16.98 -6.35 -27.20
N LYS A 99 -18.21 -6.58 -26.75
CA LYS A 99 -19.10 -5.51 -26.25
C LYS A 99 -18.54 -4.84 -24.99
N ILE A 100 -17.98 -5.61 -24.07
CA ILE A 100 -17.32 -5.08 -22.87
C ILE A 100 -16.11 -4.22 -23.27
N ASP A 101 -15.24 -4.71 -24.18
CA ASP A 101 -14.09 -3.94 -24.65
C ASP A 101 -14.53 -2.63 -25.31
N LYS A 102 -15.57 -2.65 -26.15
CA LYS A 102 -16.14 -1.44 -26.75
C LYS A 102 -16.72 -0.48 -25.71
N ALA A 103 -17.42 -1.01 -24.72
CA ALA A 103 -17.98 -0.21 -23.63
C ALA A 103 -16.87 0.54 -22.87
N LEU A 104 -15.79 -0.17 -22.48
CA LEU A 104 -14.64 0.42 -21.80
C LEU A 104 -13.97 1.50 -22.66
N ALA A 105 -13.74 1.24 -23.95
CA ALA A 105 -13.16 2.20 -24.87
C ALA A 105 -14.02 3.48 -25.00
N LYS A 106 -15.35 3.34 -25.11
CA LYS A 106 -16.27 4.49 -25.16
C LYS A 106 -16.28 5.30 -23.86
N VAL A 107 -16.28 4.62 -22.71
CA VAL A 107 -16.19 5.30 -21.40
C VAL A 107 -14.90 6.13 -21.33
N GLU A 108 -13.78 5.58 -21.76
CA GLU A 108 -12.50 6.29 -21.80
C GLU A 108 -12.54 7.50 -22.75
N GLN A 109 -13.11 7.35 -23.95
CA GLN A 109 -13.21 8.43 -24.94
C GLN A 109 -14.10 9.58 -24.47
N SER A 110 -15.19 9.28 -23.78
CA SER A 110 -16.16 10.27 -23.29
C SER A 110 -15.72 10.98 -22.01
N ASN A 111 -14.65 10.50 -21.34
CA ASN A 111 -14.19 11.02 -20.05
C ASN A 111 -12.67 11.24 -20.03
N ALA A 112 -12.23 12.48 -20.23
CA ALA A 112 -10.81 12.84 -20.35
C ALA A 112 -9.96 12.42 -19.14
N THR A 113 -10.54 12.38 -17.94
CA THR A 113 -9.88 11.93 -16.70
C THR A 113 -9.51 10.44 -16.71
N LEU A 114 -10.17 9.65 -17.56
CA LEU A 114 -9.92 8.20 -17.71
C LEU A 114 -8.97 7.88 -18.88
N LYS A 115 -8.44 8.87 -19.58
CA LYS A 115 -7.56 8.64 -20.73
C LYS A 115 -6.38 7.72 -20.36
N GLY A 116 -6.26 6.58 -21.04
CA GLY A 116 -5.25 5.55 -20.77
C GLY A 116 -5.46 4.75 -19.48
N ALA A 117 -6.66 4.86 -18.84
CA ALA A 117 -6.95 4.16 -17.59
C ALA A 117 -7.57 2.79 -17.79
N LEU A 118 -8.36 2.59 -18.84
CA LEU A 118 -9.16 1.38 -18.97
C LEU A 118 -8.45 0.33 -19.87
N PRO A 119 -8.72 -0.98 -19.63
CA PRO A 119 -8.23 -2.03 -20.51
C PRO A 119 -8.77 -1.84 -21.93
N ASN A 120 -7.94 -2.11 -22.94
CA ASN A 120 -8.32 -2.02 -24.35
C ASN A 120 -8.11 -3.36 -25.03
N ASN A 121 -9.10 -3.87 -25.76
CA ASN A 121 -9.09 -5.17 -26.42
C ASN A 121 -8.70 -6.33 -25.48
N TYR A 122 -9.12 -6.26 -24.25
CA TYR A 122 -8.64 -7.11 -23.17
C TYR A 122 -9.49 -8.38 -23.05
N TYR A 123 -10.81 -8.23 -23.00
CA TYR A 123 -11.75 -9.34 -22.82
C TYR A 123 -11.81 -10.27 -24.02
N ALA A 124 -11.78 -9.72 -25.22
CA ALA A 124 -11.74 -10.51 -26.44
C ALA A 124 -10.45 -11.33 -26.58
N ALA A 125 -9.31 -10.78 -26.14
CA ALA A 125 -8.00 -11.44 -26.20
C ALA A 125 -7.88 -12.61 -25.18
N LEU A 126 -8.55 -12.52 -24.03
CA LEU A 126 -8.44 -13.53 -22.96
C LEU A 126 -9.18 -14.85 -23.25
N SER A 127 -9.99 -14.95 -24.33
CA SER A 127 -10.78 -16.14 -24.65
C SER A 127 -11.58 -16.71 -23.46
N LEU A 128 -12.18 -15.83 -22.66
CA LEU A 128 -12.94 -16.19 -21.47
C LEU A 128 -14.13 -17.08 -21.79
N ASP A 129 -14.37 -18.08 -20.94
CA ASP A 129 -15.61 -18.87 -21.00
C ASP A 129 -16.82 -17.93 -20.83
N ARG A 130 -17.68 -17.92 -21.84
CA ARG A 130 -18.86 -17.05 -21.90
C ARG A 130 -19.82 -17.27 -20.73
N THR A 131 -20.04 -18.52 -20.34
CA THR A 131 -20.95 -18.85 -19.25
C THR A 131 -20.45 -18.33 -17.93
N LYS A 132 -19.14 -18.46 -17.69
CA LYS A 132 -18.50 -17.92 -16.48
C LYS A 132 -18.49 -16.39 -16.48
N LEU A 133 -18.26 -15.76 -17.63
CA LEU A 133 -18.32 -14.30 -17.77
C LEU A 133 -19.74 -13.76 -17.54
N ALA A 134 -20.76 -14.40 -18.10
CA ALA A 134 -22.15 -14.05 -17.83
C ALA A 134 -22.52 -14.21 -16.35
N ALA A 135 -22.10 -15.29 -15.71
CA ALA A 135 -22.33 -15.49 -14.28
C ALA A 135 -21.62 -14.43 -13.42
N LEU A 136 -20.43 -13.97 -13.81
CA LEU A 136 -19.73 -12.88 -13.12
C LEU A 136 -20.49 -11.54 -13.29
N LEU A 137 -20.98 -11.24 -14.50
CA LEU A 137 -21.81 -10.06 -14.76
C LEU A 137 -23.08 -10.08 -13.90
N ASP A 138 -23.76 -11.24 -13.80
CA ASP A 138 -24.94 -11.40 -12.96
C ASP A 138 -24.64 -11.18 -11.46
N GLU A 139 -23.49 -11.62 -10.95
CA GLU A 139 -23.10 -11.39 -9.56
C GLU A 139 -22.75 -9.91 -9.29
N ILE A 140 -22.04 -9.27 -10.20
CA ILE A 140 -21.72 -7.84 -10.10
C ILE A 140 -23.01 -7.00 -10.21
N ASN A 141 -23.98 -7.44 -11.01
CA ASN A 141 -25.26 -6.74 -11.16
C ASN A 141 -26.09 -6.67 -9.86
N LYS A 142 -25.89 -7.62 -8.93
CA LYS A 142 -26.55 -7.61 -7.61
C LYS A 142 -26.00 -6.57 -6.65
N LEU A 143 -24.86 -5.94 -6.98
CA LEU A 143 -24.27 -4.91 -6.16
C LEU A 143 -25.11 -3.62 -6.23
N ASP A 144 -25.48 -3.12 -5.07
CA ASP A 144 -25.95 -1.76 -4.91
C ASP A 144 -24.76 -0.89 -4.51
N THR A 145 -24.14 -0.25 -5.51
CA THR A 145 -22.90 0.50 -5.32
C THR A 145 -23.13 1.88 -4.70
N LEU A 146 -24.38 2.31 -4.55
CA LEU A 146 -24.75 3.62 -4.01
C LEU A 146 -25.32 3.54 -2.59
N LYS A 147 -25.65 2.35 -2.10
CA LYS A 147 -26.37 2.14 -0.83
C LYS A 147 -25.65 2.68 0.40
N ASP A 148 -24.35 2.89 0.32
CA ASP A 148 -23.54 3.34 1.45
C ASP A 148 -22.41 4.26 0.97
N PRO A 149 -22.74 5.52 0.61
CA PRO A 149 -21.74 6.48 0.10
C PRO A 149 -20.63 6.77 1.10
N GLU A 150 -20.92 6.69 2.42
CA GLU A 150 -19.95 6.95 3.49
C GLU A 150 -18.94 5.81 3.64
N ASN A 151 -19.31 4.57 3.30
CA ASN A 151 -18.48 3.39 3.47
C ASN A 151 -17.68 2.96 2.23
N ASP A 152 -17.66 3.76 1.15
CA ASP A 152 -16.82 3.50 -0.05
C ASP A 152 -16.83 2.02 -0.46
N LEU A 153 -18.04 1.46 -0.73
CA LEU A 153 -18.20 0.04 -1.08
C LEU A 153 -17.27 -0.38 -2.21
N ILE A 154 -17.19 0.43 -3.26
CA ILE A 154 -16.33 0.13 -4.41
C ILE A 154 -14.85 0.16 -4.04
N GLY A 155 -14.44 1.16 -3.25
CA GLY A 155 -13.08 1.20 -2.72
C GLY A 155 -12.74 0.00 -1.86
N ARG A 156 -13.67 -0.47 -1.02
CA ARG A 156 -13.49 -1.69 -0.22
C ARG A 156 -13.37 -2.94 -1.10
N VAL A 157 -14.20 -3.05 -2.13
CA VAL A 157 -14.10 -4.15 -3.11
C VAL A 157 -12.74 -4.13 -3.79
N TYR A 158 -12.27 -2.97 -4.27
CA TYR A 158 -10.94 -2.84 -4.86
C TYR A 158 -9.83 -3.22 -3.88
N GLU A 159 -9.83 -2.67 -2.67
CA GLU A 159 -8.83 -2.99 -1.64
C GLU A 159 -8.84 -4.47 -1.26
N TYR A 160 -10.03 -5.07 -1.12
CA TYR A 160 -10.18 -6.49 -0.80
C TYR A 160 -9.60 -7.38 -1.92
N PHE A 161 -9.93 -7.07 -3.17
CA PHE A 161 -9.43 -7.83 -4.32
C PHE A 161 -7.92 -7.69 -4.46
N LEU A 162 -7.38 -6.47 -4.38
CA LEU A 162 -5.94 -6.24 -4.43
C LEU A 162 -5.21 -7.02 -3.33
N GLY A 163 -5.72 -7.00 -2.10
CA GLY A 163 -5.17 -7.78 -0.99
C GLY A 163 -5.24 -9.29 -1.22
N LYS A 164 -6.37 -9.83 -1.68
CA LYS A 164 -6.52 -11.26 -1.98
C LYS A 164 -5.65 -11.73 -3.14
N PHE A 165 -5.47 -10.90 -4.16
CA PHE A 165 -4.55 -11.19 -5.26
C PHE A 165 -3.10 -11.18 -4.81
N ALA A 166 -2.69 -10.21 -4.00
CA ALA A 166 -1.35 -10.18 -3.42
C ALA A 166 -1.04 -11.43 -2.61
N ILE A 167 -2.02 -11.95 -1.85
CA ILE A 167 -1.91 -13.23 -1.13
C ILE A 167 -1.81 -14.42 -2.11
N ALA A 168 -2.60 -14.43 -3.17
CA ALA A 168 -2.69 -15.54 -4.12
C ALA A 168 -1.47 -15.62 -5.06
N GLU A 169 -0.92 -14.48 -5.47
CA GLU A 169 0.28 -14.38 -6.33
C GLU A 169 1.56 -14.77 -5.59
N GLY A 170 1.60 -14.63 -4.27
CA GLY A 170 2.68 -15.13 -3.41
C GLY A 170 4.07 -14.56 -3.70
N LYS A 171 5.10 -15.29 -3.28
CA LYS A 171 6.51 -14.91 -3.30
C LYS A 171 7.15 -14.98 -4.71
N GLY A 172 6.66 -14.28 -5.69
CA GLY A 172 7.33 -14.45 -6.98
C GLY A 172 7.01 -13.52 -8.14
N LYS A 173 5.95 -12.77 -8.07
CA LYS A 173 5.56 -11.86 -9.15
C LYS A 173 5.27 -10.46 -8.61
N GLY A 174 6.30 -9.78 -8.24
CA GLY A 174 6.66 -8.37 -8.36
C GLY A 174 5.69 -7.23 -8.00
N GLU A 175 4.42 -7.45 -7.76
CA GLU A 175 3.51 -6.37 -7.36
C GLU A 175 3.38 -6.37 -5.83
N TYR A 176 4.15 -5.52 -5.16
CA TYR A 176 4.13 -5.36 -3.71
C TYR A 176 2.90 -4.54 -3.30
N TYR A 177 1.82 -5.23 -2.92
CA TYR A 177 0.73 -4.59 -2.20
C TYR A 177 1.20 -4.18 -0.81
N THR A 178 1.20 -2.88 -0.52
CA THR A 178 1.56 -2.38 0.80
C THR A 178 0.37 -2.52 1.75
N PRO A 179 0.49 -3.23 2.86
CA PRO A 179 -0.59 -3.39 3.82
C PRO A 179 -1.08 -2.05 4.36
N LYS A 180 -2.40 -1.92 4.49
CA LYS A 180 -3.08 -0.67 4.86
C LYS A 180 -2.58 -0.09 6.19
N SER A 181 -2.31 -0.94 7.18
CA SER A 181 -1.81 -0.47 8.48
C SER A 181 -0.42 0.18 8.40
N ILE A 182 0.43 -0.28 7.46
CA ILE A 182 1.75 0.34 7.21
C ILE A 182 1.57 1.69 6.54
N VAL A 183 0.70 1.77 5.53
CA VAL A 183 0.46 3.05 4.82
C VAL A 183 -0.14 4.08 5.76
N ASN A 184 -1.06 3.67 6.64
CA ASN A 184 -1.62 4.53 7.68
C ASN A 184 -0.54 5.01 8.66
N LEU A 185 0.36 4.13 9.08
CA LEU A 185 1.49 4.51 9.93
C LEU A 185 2.37 5.58 9.25
N ILE A 186 2.70 5.39 7.98
CA ILE A 186 3.47 6.38 7.22
C ILE A 186 2.73 7.72 7.20
N ALA A 187 1.43 7.72 6.84
CA ALA A 187 0.63 8.93 6.77
C ALA A 187 0.52 9.66 8.13
N GLU A 188 0.29 8.93 9.22
CA GLU A 188 0.24 9.49 10.58
C GLU A 188 1.60 10.05 11.03
N MET A 189 2.73 9.46 10.59
CA MET A 189 4.05 9.97 10.93
C MET A 189 4.44 11.22 10.14
N ILE A 190 4.14 11.30 8.84
CA ILE A 190 4.56 12.44 8.00
C ILE A 190 3.52 13.54 7.86
N GLU A 191 2.28 13.29 8.28
CA GLU A 191 1.16 14.27 8.32
C GLU A 191 0.95 15.05 7.00
N PRO A 192 0.56 14.37 5.87
CA PRO A 192 0.46 15.01 4.55
C PRO A 192 -0.84 15.83 4.42
N TYR A 193 -0.97 16.95 5.14
CA TYR A 193 -2.19 17.77 5.13
C TYR A 193 -2.39 18.60 3.87
N ARG A 194 -1.32 19.08 3.22
CA ARG A 194 -1.38 19.96 2.04
C ARG A 194 -0.10 19.92 1.23
N GLY A 195 -0.20 20.19 -0.07
CA GLY A 195 0.95 20.28 -0.97
C GLY A 195 1.00 19.11 -1.96
N LYS A 196 2.18 18.81 -2.46
CA LYS A 196 2.40 17.77 -3.46
C LYS A 196 2.81 16.47 -2.79
N ILE A 197 2.04 15.41 -3.03
CA ILE A 197 2.40 14.04 -2.65
C ILE A 197 2.91 13.31 -3.88
N TYR A 198 4.04 12.62 -3.74
CA TYR A 198 4.66 11.84 -4.82
C TYR A 198 4.96 10.40 -4.40
N ASP A 199 4.72 9.46 -5.33
CA ASP A 199 5.14 8.07 -5.21
C ASP A 199 5.82 7.64 -6.52
N PRO A 200 7.15 7.40 -6.52
CA PRO A 200 7.90 7.03 -7.73
C PRO A 200 7.64 5.60 -8.23
N CYS A 201 6.91 4.79 -7.49
CA CYS A 201 6.60 3.38 -7.79
C CYS A 201 5.21 3.03 -7.25
N CYS A 202 4.19 3.79 -7.68
CA CYS A 202 2.92 3.94 -6.99
C CYS A 202 2.03 2.67 -6.99
N GLY A 203 2.39 1.64 -7.73
CA GLY A 203 1.60 0.42 -7.80
C GLY A 203 0.15 0.72 -8.18
N SER A 204 -0.79 0.22 -7.42
CA SER A 204 -2.22 0.49 -7.59
C SER A 204 -2.71 1.82 -7.01
N GLY A 205 -1.82 2.70 -6.56
CA GLY A 205 -2.16 4.00 -5.96
C GLY A 205 -2.59 3.95 -4.50
N GLY A 206 -2.28 2.87 -3.79
CA GLY A 206 -2.70 2.65 -2.40
C GLY A 206 -2.21 3.72 -1.42
N MET A 207 -0.97 4.22 -1.61
CA MET A 207 -0.41 5.31 -0.79
C MET A 207 -1.27 6.58 -0.88
N PHE A 208 -1.68 6.96 -2.08
CA PHE A 208 -2.52 8.14 -2.31
C PHE A 208 -3.89 8.00 -1.68
N VAL A 209 -4.52 6.83 -1.81
CA VAL A 209 -5.84 6.55 -1.21
C VAL A 209 -5.79 6.73 0.30
N GLN A 210 -4.78 6.18 0.97
CA GLN A 210 -4.67 6.30 2.43
C GLN A 210 -4.31 7.73 2.86
N SER A 211 -3.50 8.47 2.08
CA SER A 211 -3.24 9.90 2.32
C SER A 211 -4.54 10.71 2.30
N MET A 212 -5.45 10.43 1.35
CA MET A 212 -6.75 11.10 1.32
C MET A 212 -7.63 10.73 2.52
N LYS A 213 -7.62 9.47 2.95
CA LYS A 213 -8.33 9.02 4.17
C LYS A 213 -7.76 9.66 5.43
N PHE A 214 -6.44 9.81 5.51
CA PHE A 214 -5.79 10.56 6.60
C PHE A 214 -6.30 11.99 6.68
N ILE A 215 -6.35 12.71 5.54
CA ILE A 215 -6.84 14.09 5.48
C ILE A 215 -8.30 14.17 5.94
N GLU A 216 -9.16 13.26 5.48
CA GLU A 216 -10.57 13.19 5.91
C GLU A 216 -10.71 12.93 7.41
N ALA A 217 -9.98 11.96 7.95
CA ALA A 217 -10.01 11.61 9.37
C ALA A 217 -9.58 12.78 10.27
N HIS A 218 -8.71 13.66 9.75
CA HIS A 218 -8.21 14.84 10.48
C HIS A 218 -8.91 16.14 10.08
N HIS A 219 -10.07 16.06 9.39
CA HIS A 219 -10.87 17.22 8.97
C HIS A 219 -10.13 18.22 8.06
N GLY A 220 -9.14 17.74 7.30
CA GLY A 220 -8.41 18.52 6.30
C GLY A 220 -9.18 18.63 4.98
N ASN A 221 -8.66 19.43 4.06
CA ASN A 221 -9.26 19.66 2.75
C ASN A 221 -8.50 18.89 1.66
N LYS A 222 -9.10 17.86 1.07
CA LYS A 222 -8.51 17.06 -0.01
C LYS A 222 -8.08 17.89 -1.24
N ARG A 223 -8.68 19.06 -1.46
CA ARG A 223 -8.33 19.94 -2.59
C ARG A 223 -6.97 20.62 -2.41
N ASP A 224 -6.43 20.62 -1.20
CA ASP A 224 -5.12 21.21 -0.90
C ASP A 224 -3.96 20.24 -1.24
N ILE A 225 -4.28 19.04 -1.75
CA ILE A 225 -3.31 18.02 -2.15
C ILE A 225 -3.29 17.86 -3.68
N SER A 226 -2.07 17.82 -4.22
CA SER A 226 -1.81 17.44 -5.60
C SER A 226 -1.03 16.11 -5.65
N VAL A 227 -1.59 15.11 -6.32
CA VAL A 227 -1.06 13.76 -6.38
C VAL A 227 -0.22 13.57 -7.63
N TYR A 228 1.01 13.11 -7.45
CA TYR A 228 1.93 12.75 -8.51
C TYR A 228 2.43 11.32 -8.29
N GLY A 229 2.57 10.55 -9.36
CA GLY A 229 3.08 9.20 -9.26
C GLY A 229 3.70 8.71 -10.55
N GLN A 230 4.40 7.59 -10.45
CA GLN A 230 4.90 6.87 -11.60
C GLN A 230 4.82 5.36 -11.35
N GLU A 231 4.52 4.59 -12.38
CA GLU A 231 4.42 3.13 -12.30
C GLU A 231 5.03 2.52 -13.58
N TYR A 232 5.84 1.48 -13.37
CA TYR A 232 6.55 0.80 -14.44
C TYR A 232 5.64 -0.09 -15.30
N THR A 233 4.74 -0.84 -14.66
CA THR A 233 3.92 -1.85 -15.31
C THR A 233 2.64 -1.24 -15.88
N ASN A 234 2.40 -1.38 -17.19
CA ASN A 234 1.24 -0.75 -17.85
C ASN A 234 -0.12 -1.19 -17.27
N THR A 235 -0.28 -2.47 -16.93
CA THR A 235 -1.52 -2.98 -16.32
C THR A 235 -1.76 -2.37 -14.94
N THR A 236 -0.71 -2.25 -14.12
CA THR A 236 -0.76 -1.66 -12.79
C THR A 236 -0.98 -0.14 -12.84
N TYR A 237 -0.34 0.55 -13.80
CA TYR A 237 -0.58 1.97 -14.09
C TYR A 237 -2.07 2.26 -14.39
N LYS A 238 -2.69 1.45 -15.27
CA LYS A 238 -4.12 1.56 -15.56
C LYS A 238 -4.98 1.31 -14.32
N LEU A 239 -4.62 0.30 -13.55
CA LEU A 239 -5.30 -0.02 -12.29
C LEU A 239 -5.23 1.15 -11.29
N ALA A 240 -4.06 1.80 -11.16
CA ALA A 240 -3.91 2.99 -10.33
C ALA A 240 -4.82 4.12 -10.79
N LYS A 241 -4.86 4.41 -12.09
CA LYS A 241 -5.76 5.42 -12.66
C LYS A 241 -7.23 5.14 -12.35
N MET A 242 -7.68 3.91 -12.57
CA MET A 242 -9.06 3.50 -12.22
C MET A 242 -9.33 3.65 -10.73
N ASN A 243 -8.42 3.18 -9.89
CA ASN A 243 -8.55 3.22 -8.44
C ASN A 243 -8.69 4.64 -7.90
N LEU A 244 -7.89 5.58 -8.43
CA LEU A 244 -7.94 6.99 -8.05
C LEU A 244 -9.18 7.69 -8.62
N ALA A 245 -9.54 7.41 -9.88
CA ALA A 245 -10.69 7.99 -10.55
C ALA A 245 -12.02 7.64 -9.85
N ILE A 246 -12.20 6.39 -9.42
CA ILE A 246 -13.38 5.94 -8.65
C ILE A 246 -13.57 6.79 -7.38
N ARG A 247 -12.47 7.21 -6.75
CA ARG A 247 -12.48 8.00 -5.52
C ARG A 247 -12.46 9.50 -5.76
N GLY A 248 -12.54 9.93 -7.00
CA GLY A 248 -12.48 11.35 -7.37
C GLY A 248 -11.14 12.00 -7.04
N ILE A 249 -10.06 11.22 -6.93
CA ILE A 249 -8.71 11.71 -6.66
C ILE A 249 -8.05 12.11 -7.98
N ALA A 250 -7.92 13.42 -8.20
CA ALA A 250 -7.18 13.95 -9.34
C ALA A 250 -5.68 13.65 -9.17
N CYS A 251 -5.04 13.08 -10.20
CA CYS A 251 -3.65 12.67 -10.14
C CYS A 251 -2.91 12.91 -11.46
N ASN A 252 -1.60 13.12 -11.37
CA ASN A 252 -0.68 13.07 -12.48
C ASN A 252 0.26 11.86 -12.30
N LEU A 253 -0.02 10.78 -13.02
CA LEU A 253 0.80 9.56 -13.00
C LEU A 253 1.80 9.50 -14.17
N GLY A 254 2.05 10.63 -14.85
CA GLY A 254 2.78 10.69 -16.08
C GLY A 254 1.90 10.35 -17.31
N GLU A 255 2.47 10.41 -18.48
CA GLU A 255 1.77 10.17 -19.75
C GLU A 255 1.53 8.68 -20.01
N MET A 256 2.44 7.83 -19.52
CA MET A 256 2.43 6.39 -19.72
C MET A 256 3.09 5.67 -18.53
N ALA A 257 2.92 4.36 -18.49
CA ALA A 257 3.72 3.49 -17.63
C ALA A 257 5.21 3.60 -18.02
N ALA A 258 6.09 3.84 -17.06
CA ALA A 258 7.50 4.08 -17.33
C ALA A 258 8.41 3.75 -16.15
N ASP A 259 9.64 3.35 -16.44
CA ASP A 259 10.69 3.16 -15.47
C ASP A 259 11.13 4.51 -14.89
N THR A 260 11.07 4.62 -13.58
CA THR A 260 11.40 5.85 -12.84
C THR A 260 12.87 6.25 -13.01
N PHE A 261 13.76 5.29 -13.17
CA PHE A 261 15.18 5.59 -13.34
C PHE A 261 15.52 6.04 -14.76
N HIS A 262 15.00 5.36 -15.79
CA HIS A 262 15.36 5.61 -17.19
C HIS A 262 14.42 6.58 -17.90
N ASN A 263 13.18 6.72 -17.44
CA ASN A 263 12.19 7.61 -18.03
C ASN A 263 11.40 8.34 -16.94
N ASP A 264 12.08 9.22 -16.20
CA ASP A 264 11.45 10.08 -15.19
C ASP A 264 10.50 11.09 -15.85
N GLN A 265 9.22 10.91 -15.67
CA GLN A 265 8.18 11.79 -16.22
C GLN A 265 7.88 13.01 -15.35
N HIS A 266 8.54 13.12 -14.18
CA HIS A 266 8.36 14.21 -13.22
C HIS A 266 9.70 14.88 -12.88
N LYS A 267 10.56 15.15 -13.90
CA LYS A 267 11.94 15.62 -13.72
C LYS A 267 12.08 16.82 -12.78
N ASP A 268 11.20 17.81 -12.94
CA ASP A 268 11.26 19.08 -12.19
C ASP A 268 10.39 19.08 -10.92
N LEU A 269 9.77 17.94 -10.60
CA LEU A 269 8.90 17.84 -9.42
C LEU A 269 9.72 18.00 -8.15
N LYS A 270 9.26 18.90 -7.28
CA LYS A 270 9.64 18.97 -5.88
C LYS A 270 8.40 18.73 -5.03
N ALA A 271 8.39 17.62 -4.31
CA ALA A 271 7.26 17.14 -3.53
C ALA A 271 7.42 17.53 -2.05
N ASP A 272 6.31 17.90 -1.44
CA ASP A 272 6.26 18.20 -0.01
C ASP A 272 6.23 16.91 0.80
N PHE A 273 5.60 15.88 0.24
CA PHE A 273 5.56 14.55 0.83
C PHE A 273 5.87 13.48 -0.21
N ILE A 274 6.66 12.49 0.17
CA ILE A 274 6.89 11.28 -0.64
C ILE A 274 6.53 10.06 0.20
N MET A 275 5.66 9.21 -0.34
CA MET A 275 5.28 7.94 0.28
C MET A 275 5.52 6.83 -0.73
N ALA A 276 6.36 5.85 -0.42
CA ALA A 276 6.73 4.84 -1.39
C ALA A 276 7.00 3.47 -0.77
N ASN A 277 6.77 2.43 -1.57
CA ASN A 277 7.24 1.08 -1.29
C ASN A 277 8.00 0.55 -2.51
N PRO A 278 9.26 0.97 -2.71
CA PRO A 278 10.06 0.56 -3.86
C PRO A 278 10.34 -0.95 -3.86
N PRO A 279 10.63 -1.55 -5.02
CA PRO A 279 11.08 -2.94 -5.09
C PRO A 279 12.32 -3.19 -4.23
N PHE A 280 12.25 -4.17 -3.31
CA PHE A 280 13.35 -4.47 -2.40
C PHE A 280 14.51 -5.16 -3.11
N ASN A 281 15.72 -4.68 -2.89
CA ASN A 281 16.95 -5.29 -3.41
C ASN A 281 16.91 -5.54 -4.94
N GLN A 282 16.32 -4.63 -5.69
CA GLN A 282 16.19 -4.72 -7.13
C GLN A 282 17.57 -4.79 -7.78
N LYS A 283 17.80 -5.85 -8.55
CA LYS A 283 19.02 -6.07 -9.33
C LYS A 283 18.82 -5.67 -10.79
N GLY A 284 19.91 -5.37 -11.49
CA GLY A 284 19.85 -5.05 -12.92
C GLY A 284 19.06 -3.80 -13.23
N TRP A 285 19.02 -2.83 -12.33
CA TRP A 285 18.26 -1.58 -12.46
C TRP A 285 18.96 -0.54 -13.34
N ARG A 286 20.27 -0.67 -13.58
CA ARG A 286 21.08 0.06 -14.54
C ARG A 286 22.31 -0.73 -14.93
N ALA A 287 22.91 -0.45 -16.08
CA ALA A 287 24.24 -0.93 -16.46
C ALA A 287 25.33 -0.05 -15.83
N ASP A 288 26.59 -0.52 -15.88
CA ASP A 288 27.71 0.17 -15.21
C ASP A 288 27.95 1.59 -15.74
N ASN A 289 27.70 1.81 -17.03
CA ASN A 289 27.88 3.10 -17.70
C ASN A 289 26.57 3.91 -17.84
N GLU A 290 25.47 3.45 -17.31
CA GLU A 290 24.20 4.16 -17.33
C GLU A 290 23.98 4.98 -16.05
N LEU A 291 23.34 6.13 -16.17
CA LEU A 291 22.95 7.01 -15.06
C LEU A 291 24.13 7.40 -14.14
N VAL A 292 25.37 7.42 -14.66
CA VAL A 292 26.55 7.71 -13.82
C VAL A 292 26.52 9.19 -13.40
N ASP A 293 26.22 10.10 -14.33
CA ASP A 293 26.15 11.55 -14.11
C ASP A 293 24.71 12.06 -13.94
N ASP A 294 23.83 11.22 -13.43
CA ASP A 294 22.43 11.59 -13.26
C ASP A 294 22.28 12.66 -12.16
N SER A 295 21.53 13.71 -12.43
CA SER A 295 21.34 14.85 -11.53
C SER A 295 20.72 14.47 -10.18
N ARG A 296 20.10 13.31 -10.07
CA ARG A 296 19.53 12.78 -8.82
C ARG A 296 20.60 12.38 -7.80
N TRP A 297 21.82 12.13 -8.25
CA TRP A 297 22.96 11.77 -7.39
C TRP A 297 23.83 12.97 -7.01
N LEU A 298 23.49 14.18 -7.47
CA LEU A 298 24.30 15.36 -7.23
C LEU A 298 24.57 15.58 -5.74
N GLY A 299 25.87 15.61 -5.36
CA GLY A 299 26.31 15.72 -3.97
C GLY A 299 26.41 14.38 -3.21
N TYR A 300 26.20 13.26 -3.91
CA TYR A 300 26.32 11.89 -3.41
C TYR A 300 27.14 11.02 -4.38
N ASP A 301 27.65 9.92 -3.87
CA ASP A 301 28.24 8.89 -4.73
C ASP A 301 27.16 8.24 -5.61
N THR A 302 27.56 7.80 -6.81
CA THR A 302 26.64 7.08 -7.71
C THR A 302 26.24 5.73 -7.11
N PRO A 303 24.93 5.42 -6.96
CA PRO A 303 24.47 4.17 -6.36
C PRO A 303 24.97 2.93 -7.12
N PRO A 304 25.27 1.81 -6.43
CA PRO A 304 25.84 0.61 -7.06
C PRO A 304 24.86 -0.05 -8.04
N THR A 305 25.37 -0.69 -9.09
CA THR A 305 24.56 -1.45 -10.09
C THR A 305 23.97 -2.73 -9.52
N SER A 306 24.59 -3.28 -8.49
CA SER A 306 24.20 -4.56 -7.87
C SER A 306 22.87 -4.50 -7.13
N ASN A 307 22.46 -3.30 -6.66
CA ASN A 307 21.27 -3.12 -5.83
C ASN A 307 20.74 -1.69 -5.95
N ALA A 308 19.44 -1.53 -6.21
CA ALA A 308 18.78 -0.24 -6.39
C ALA A 308 18.38 0.47 -5.09
N ASN A 309 18.57 -0.11 -3.90
CA ASN A 309 18.07 0.49 -2.66
C ASN A 309 18.52 1.95 -2.51
N TYR A 310 19.80 2.24 -2.72
CA TYR A 310 20.33 3.59 -2.64
C TYR A 310 19.98 4.46 -3.86
N GLY A 311 19.73 3.86 -5.02
CA GLY A 311 19.13 4.54 -6.17
C GLY A 311 17.74 5.09 -5.82
N TRP A 312 16.89 4.30 -5.17
CA TRP A 312 15.58 4.74 -4.69
C TRP A 312 15.69 5.82 -3.61
N ILE A 313 16.60 5.68 -2.63
CA ILE A 313 16.83 6.70 -1.60
C ILE A 313 17.19 8.03 -2.25
N LEU A 314 18.18 8.05 -3.15
CA LEU A 314 18.64 9.30 -3.78
C LEU A 314 17.61 9.87 -4.76
N ASN A 315 16.86 9.04 -5.48
CA ASN A 315 15.72 9.49 -6.26
C ASN A 315 14.70 10.23 -5.37
N ILE A 316 14.35 9.66 -4.21
CA ILE A 316 13.43 10.28 -3.25
C ILE A 316 14.01 11.60 -2.72
N VAL A 317 15.27 11.63 -2.26
CA VAL A 317 15.93 12.85 -1.78
C VAL A 317 15.91 13.94 -2.84
N SER A 318 16.25 13.60 -4.09
CA SER A 318 16.27 14.56 -5.19
C SER A 318 14.92 15.20 -5.49
N LYS A 319 13.82 14.50 -5.18
CA LYS A 319 12.45 14.96 -5.43
C LYS A 319 11.81 15.68 -4.24
N LEU A 320 12.44 15.70 -3.07
CA LEU A 320 11.92 16.45 -1.93
C LEU A 320 12.02 17.97 -2.15
N SER A 321 10.99 18.70 -1.74
CA SER A 321 11.02 20.16 -1.61
C SER A 321 11.95 20.56 -0.46
N ALA A 322 12.25 21.85 -0.31
CA ALA A 322 13.13 22.35 0.73
C ALA A 322 12.70 21.98 2.17
N ASN A 323 11.40 21.80 2.39
CA ASN A 323 10.82 21.37 3.67
C ASN A 323 10.14 19.99 3.55
N GLY A 324 10.42 19.26 2.48
CA GLY A 324 9.77 18.00 2.16
C GLY A 324 10.15 16.88 3.12
N THR A 325 9.21 15.99 3.37
CA THR A 325 9.37 14.79 4.20
C THR A 325 8.99 13.54 3.40
N ALA A 326 9.78 12.48 3.52
CA ALA A 326 9.48 11.20 2.90
C ALA A 326 9.32 10.10 3.93
N GLY A 327 8.34 9.19 3.71
CA GLY A 327 8.22 7.93 4.42
C GLY A 327 8.17 6.78 3.41
N PHE A 328 9.16 5.89 3.41
CA PHE A 328 9.25 4.80 2.45
C PHE A 328 9.89 3.55 3.03
N LEU A 329 9.65 2.43 2.36
CA LEU A 329 10.01 1.11 2.85
C LEU A 329 11.22 0.54 2.10
N LEU A 330 12.12 -0.10 2.83
CA LEU A 330 13.25 -0.85 2.26
C LEU A 330 13.54 -2.11 3.06
N ALA A 331 14.23 -3.06 2.44
CA ALA A 331 14.80 -4.21 3.12
C ALA A 331 15.88 -3.79 4.13
N ASN A 332 16.00 -4.52 5.23
CA ASN A 332 16.92 -4.21 6.33
C ASN A 332 18.40 -4.15 5.90
N GLY A 333 18.79 -4.79 4.80
CA GLY A 333 20.15 -4.73 4.26
C GLY A 333 20.62 -3.30 3.95
N ALA A 334 19.72 -2.40 3.59
CA ALA A 334 20.04 -0.99 3.34
C ALA A 334 20.59 -0.24 4.57
N LEU A 335 20.33 -0.74 5.78
CA LEU A 335 20.78 -0.11 7.04
C LEU A 335 22.28 -0.29 7.33
N SER A 336 22.94 -1.29 6.71
CA SER A 336 24.30 -1.69 7.06
C SER A 336 25.16 -2.14 5.87
N GLY A 337 24.71 -1.91 4.62
CA GLY A 337 25.52 -2.21 3.43
C GLY A 337 26.86 -1.51 3.44
N ASP A 338 27.90 -2.16 2.90
CA ASP A 338 29.27 -1.67 2.83
C ASP A 338 29.58 -0.97 1.49
N GLY A 339 30.84 -0.53 1.30
CA GLY A 339 31.30 0.08 0.05
C GLY A 339 30.55 1.36 -0.30
N THR A 340 30.08 1.47 -1.53
CA THR A 340 29.35 2.66 -2.02
C THR A 340 28.07 2.93 -1.23
N GLU A 341 27.36 1.88 -0.79
CA GLU A 341 26.17 2.05 0.06
C GLU A 341 26.51 2.72 1.40
N LEU A 342 27.64 2.33 2.02
CA LEU A 342 28.14 2.99 3.24
C LEU A 342 28.50 4.45 2.98
N ALA A 343 29.17 4.75 1.85
CA ALA A 343 29.56 6.13 1.51
C ALA A 343 28.32 7.02 1.36
N ILE A 344 27.33 6.60 0.60
CA ILE A 344 26.07 7.35 0.43
C ILE A 344 25.33 7.49 1.77
N ARG A 345 25.28 6.43 2.58
CA ARG A 345 24.61 6.47 3.89
C ARG A 345 25.28 7.49 4.83
N LYS A 346 26.61 7.52 4.84
CA LYS A 346 27.38 8.53 5.57
C LYS A 346 27.04 9.95 5.09
N GLN A 347 27.01 10.16 3.77
CA GLN A 347 26.65 11.46 3.18
C GLN A 347 25.22 11.88 3.55
N LEU A 348 24.23 10.96 3.52
CA LEU A 348 22.84 11.24 3.93
C LEU A 348 22.75 11.70 5.39
N ILE A 349 23.49 11.05 6.29
CA ILE A 349 23.52 11.40 7.72
C ILE A 349 24.21 12.75 7.92
N GLN A 350 25.36 12.98 7.29
CA GLN A 350 26.12 14.24 7.35
C GLN A 350 25.36 15.43 6.74
N ASN A 351 24.51 15.18 5.72
CA ASN A 351 23.60 16.16 5.14
C ASN A 351 22.32 16.34 5.95
N HIS A 352 22.22 15.71 7.13
CA HIS A 352 21.08 15.79 8.06
C HIS A 352 19.72 15.39 7.47
N VAL A 353 19.71 14.52 6.44
CA VAL A 353 18.47 14.15 5.75
C VAL A 353 17.73 13.02 6.46
N VAL A 354 18.44 12.11 7.13
CA VAL A 354 17.82 10.98 7.84
C VAL A 354 17.15 11.48 9.12
N GLU A 355 15.82 11.33 9.22
CA GLU A 355 15.02 11.75 10.38
C GLU A 355 14.81 10.61 11.36
N ALA A 356 14.24 9.49 10.86
CA ALA A 356 13.99 8.31 11.68
C ALA A 356 14.11 7.00 10.90
N ILE A 357 14.42 5.93 11.61
CA ILE A 357 14.45 4.54 11.13
C ILE A 357 13.55 3.71 12.02
N VAL A 358 12.53 3.08 11.42
CA VAL A 358 11.55 2.26 12.14
C VAL A 358 11.60 0.83 11.59
N ILE A 359 11.97 -0.14 12.42
CA ILE A 359 11.96 -1.54 12.03
C ILE A 359 10.58 -2.15 12.32
N LEU A 360 9.96 -2.72 11.29
CA LEU A 360 8.60 -3.26 11.33
C LEU A 360 8.61 -4.75 11.74
N PRO A 361 7.50 -5.29 12.26
CA PRO A 361 7.32 -6.71 12.53
C PRO A 361 7.50 -7.57 11.28
N ARG A 362 7.81 -8.84 11.50
CA ARG A 362 7.72 -9.88 10.46
C ARG A 362 6.26 -10.14 10.10
N ASN A 363 6.05 -10.75 8.95
CA ASN A 363 4.71 -11.18 8.49
C ASN A 363 3.69 -10.04 8.31
N MET A 364 4.11 -8.80 8.17
CA MET A 364 3.20 -7.72 7.80
C MET A 364 2.86 -7.74 6.31
N PHE A 365 3.78 -8.17 5.46
CA PHE A 365 3.57 -8.25 4.01
C PHE A 365 3.06 -9.61 3.58
N TYR A 366 2.17 -9.64 2.57
CA TYR A 366 1.62 -10.88 2.03
C TYR A 366 2.64 -11.63 1.15
N SER A 367 3.57 -10.90 0.54
CA SER A 367 4.59 -11.42 -0.37
C SER A 367 5.89 -11.85 0.32
N THR A 368 6.14 -11.41 1.54
CA THR A 368 7.37 -11.75 2.28
C THR A 368 7.09 -11.87 3.78
N ASP A 369 7.84 -12.73 4.45
CA ASP A 369 7.81 -12.93 5.89
C ASP A 369 8.95 -12.21 6.63
N ILE A 370 9.82 -11.50 5.91
CA ILE A 370 10.91 -10.73 6.52
C ILE A 370 10.42 -9.43 7.17
N SER A 371 11.15 -8.98 8.16
CA SER A 371 11.03 -7.64 8.70
C SER A 371 11.51 -6.62 7.66
N VAL A 372 10.80 -5.51 7.54
CA VAL A 372 11.07 -4.40 6.62
C VAL A 372 11.30 -3.14 7.43
N THR A 373 12.04 -2.20 6.90
CA THR A 373 12.35 -0.94 7.56
C THR A 373 11.63 0.22 6.90
N LEU A 374 10.94 1.02 7.69
CA LEU A 374 10.41 2.32 7.28
C LEU A 374 11.49 3.38 7.53
N TRP A 375 11.87 4.07 6.47
CA TRP A 375 12.76 5.23 6.50
C TRP A 375 11.92 6.51 6.50
N ILE A 376 12.24 7.43 7.40
CA ILE A 376 11.73 8.80 7.36
C ILE A 376 12.89 9.73 7.03
N LEU A 377 12.76 10.42 5.90
CA LEU A 377 13.71 11.47 5.49
C LEU A 377 13.04 12.83 5.59
N ASN A 378 13.83 13.86 5.88
CA ASN A 378 13.35 15.23 6.01
C ASN A 378 14.44 16.21 5.57
N ASN A 379 14.15 17.03 4.55
CA ASN A 379 15.12 18.00 4.04
C ASN A 379 15.35 19.20 4.97
N ASN A 380 14.49 19.40 5.97
CA ASN A 380 14.66 20.49 6.94
C ASN A 380 14.38 20.03 8.37
N LYS A 381 15.44 19.68 9.08
CA LYS A 381 15.41 19.28 10.50
C LYS A 381 15.67 20.45 11.45
N LYS A 382 15.82 21.69 10.94
CA LYS A 382 16.03 22.89 11.76
C LYS A 382 14.79 23.25 12.56
N ALA A 383 15.00 24.01 13.63
CA ALA A 383 13.89 24.60 14.37
C ALA A 383 13.05 25.49 13.46
N ARG A 384 11.73 25.26 13.45
CA ARG A 384 10.79 26.04 12.64
C ARG A 384 9.37 25.98 13.18
N MET A 385 8.57 26.95 12.77
CA MET A 385 7.12 26.92 12.97
C MET A 385 6.43 26.62 11.64
N VAL A 386 5.44 25.72 11.68
CA VAL A 386 4.67 25.32 10.52
C VAL A 386 3.19 25.33 10.90
N GLU A 387 2.35 25.91 10.05
CA GLU A 387 0.91 25.77 10.16
C GLU A 387 0.48 24.45 9.54
N GLN A 388 -0.12 23.60 10.37
CA GLN A 388 -0.65 22.30 9.97
C GLN A 388 -2.11 22.19 10.39
N ASN A 389 -3.00 22.01 9.42
CA ASN A 389 -4.44 21.87 9.67
C ASN A 389 -5.00 22.92 10.64
N GLY A 390 -4.67 24.20 10.41
CA GLY A 390 -5.11 25.35 11.22
C GLY A 390 -4.44 25.46 12.60
N LYS A 391 -3.43 24.63 12.91
CA LYS A 391 -2.68 24.68 14.15
C LYS A 391 -1.21 25.05 13.90
N LEU A 392 -0.66 25.89 14.76
CA LEU A 392 0.75 26.26 14.70
C LEU A 392 1.57 25.18 15.45
N VAL A 393 2.37 24.42 14.69
CA VAL A 393 3.28 23.40 15.22
C VAL A 393 4.69 23.94 15.26
N ARG A 394 5.37 23.79 16.39
CA ARG A 394 6.77 24.21 16.59
C ARG A 394 7.68 22.99 16.62
N TYR A 395 8.56 22.91 15.63
CA TYR A 395 9.59 21.89 15.56
C TYR A 395 10.88 22.36 16.23
N ARG A 396 11.54 21.47 16.97
CA ARG A 396 12.88 21.71 17.51
C ARG A 396 13.97 21.48 16.45
N ASN A 397 15.19 21.91 16.69
CA ASN A 397 16.34 21.50 15.89
C ASN A 397 16.69 20.02 16.17
N ARG A 398 16.85 19.22 15.09
CA ARG A 398 17.15 17.78 15.12
C ARG A 398 18.24 17.40 14.11
N GLU A 399 18.99 18.39 13.58
CA GLU A 399 19.98 18.14 12.52
C GLU A 399 20.97 17.04 12.90
N ASN A 400 21.41 17.00 14.15
CA ASN A 400 22.43 16.07 14.63
C ASN A 400 21.84 14.83 15.32
N GLU A 401 20.61 14.48 15.06
CA GLU A 401 19.95 13.36 15.70
C GLU A 401 19.20 12.49 14.67
N VAL A 402 19.14 11.19 14.92
CA VAL A 402 18.28 10.22 14.20
C VAL A 402 17.51 9.42 15.24
N LEU A 403 16.19 9.33 15.05
CA LEU A 403 15.34 8.51 15.92
C LEU A 403 15.29 7.06 15.40
N PHE A 404 15.57 6.10 16.27
CA PHE A 404 15.41 4.68 16.02
C PHE A 404 14.18 4.16 16.77
N ILE A 405 13.30 3.42 16.08
CA ILE A 405 12.11 2.78 16.67
C ILE A 405 12.11 1.30 16.30
N ASP A 406 11.91 0.43 17.29
CA ASP A 406 11.81 -1.01 17.11
C ASP A 406 10.37 -1.49 17.37
N LEU A 407 9.70 -1.90 16.31
CA LEU A 407 8.31 -2.39 16.37
C LEU A 407 8.22 -3.90 16.15
N ARG A 408 9.33 -4.65 16.19
CA ARG A 408 9.33 -6.09 15.87
C ARG A 408 8.43 -6.92 16.78
N GLN A 409 8.15 -6.45 18.00
CA GLN A 409 7.25 -7.09 18.98
C GLN A 409 5.84 -6.47 18.99
N TRP A 410 5.55 -5.53 18.11
CA TRP A 410 4.25 -4.84 18.01
C TRP A 410 3.35 -5.52 16.98
N GLY A 411 2.07 -5.14 17.02
CA GLY A 411 1.06 -5.61 16.08
C GLY A 411 0.19 -6.70 16.63
N GLU A 412 -0.89 -6.96 15.93
CA GLU A 412 -1.93 -7.92 16.27
C GLU A 412 -2.06 -8.96 15.17
N PRO A 413 -2.41 -10.21 15.50
CA PRO A 413 -2.67 -11.23 14.48
C PRO A 413 -3.77 -10.80 13.52
N PHE A 414 -3.49 -10.93 12.22
CA PHE A 414 -4.41 -10.67 11.13
C PHE A 414 -4.42 -11.86 10.17
N GLU A 415 -5.61 -12.42 9.93
CA GLU A 415 -5.72 -13.71 9.24
C GLU A 415 -4.80 -14.79 9.88
N LYS A 416 -4.53 -15.90 9.19
CA LYS A 416 -3.86 -17.05 9.83
C LYS A 416 -2.42 -16.81 10.29
N LYS A 417 -1.66 -15.97 9.58
CA LYS A 417 -0.20 -15.81 9.82
C LYS A 417 0.32 -14.38 9.71
N TYR A 418 -0.53 -13.45 9.33
CA TYR A 418 -0.11 -12.06 9.13
C TYR A 418 -0.32 -11.23 10.39
N ILE A 419 0.40 -10.12 10.45
CA ILE A 419 0.35 -9.14 11.53
C ILE A 419 -0.06 -7.79 10.94
N GLN A 420 -0.85 -7.03 11.68
CA GLN A 420 -1.20 -5.64 11.36
C GLN A 420 -1.10 -4.78 12.61
N PHE A 421 -0.91 -3.48 12.45
CA PHE A 421 -1.07 -2.54 13.55
C PHE A 421 -2.54 -2.20 13.74
N SER A 422 -2.97 -2.07 15.00
CA SER A 422 -4.25 -1.45 15.32
C SER A 422 -4.16 0.08 15.19
N THR A 423 -5.31 0.75 15.14
CA THR A 423 -5.38 2.22 15.10
C THR A 423 -4.72 2.85 16.33
N GLU A 424 -4.89 2.25 17.48
CA GLU A 424 -4.31 2.69 18.75
C GLU A 424 -2.78 2.59 18.72
N GLN A 425 -2.25 1.48 18.21
CA GLN A 425 -0.80 1.29 18.06
C GLN A 425 -0.20 2.31 17.09
N ILE A 426 -0.85 2.55 15.95
CA ILE A 426 -0.43 3.57 14.98
C ILE A 426 -0.40 4.95 15.64
N GLY A 427 -1.47 5.32 16.36
CA GLY A 427 -1.56 6.60 17.07
C GLY A 427 -0.47 6.76 18.14
N GLN A 428 -0.14 5.68 18.87
CA GLN A 428 0.92 5.68 19.88
C GLN A 428 2.30 5.90 19.24
N ILE A 429 2.61 5.19 18.16
CA ILE A 429 3.89 5.31 17.44
C ILE A 429 4.04 6.72 16.85
N ALA A 430 3.02 7.22 16.17
CA ALA A 430 3.02 8.56 15.58
C ALA A 430 3.16 9.64 16.67
N LYS A 431 2.43 9.52 17.78
CA LYS A 431 2.54 10.43 18.92
C LYS A 431 3.95 10.46 19.50
N ASN A 432 4.61 9.31 19.67
CA ASN A 432 5.97 9.24 20.16
C ASN A 432 6.95 9.96 19.21
N PHE A 433 6.81 9.71 17.89
CA PHE A 433 7.60 10.40 16.86
C PHE A 433 7.39 11.91 16.88
N HIS A 434 6.15 12.40 16.96
CA HIS A 434 5.83 13.82 17.02
C HIS A 434 6.31 14.48 18.31
N ASN A 435 6.20 13.79 19.45
CA ASN A 435 6.74 14.26 20.71
C ASN A 435 8.27 14.49 20.62
N TRP A 436 8.99 13.58 19.96
CA TRP A 436 10.42 13.73 19.72
C TRP A 436 10.75 14.91 18.79
N GLN A 437 9.92 15.17 17.78
CA GLN A 437 10.16 16.24 16.79
C GLN A 437 9.88 17.64 17.32
N ARG A 438 8.93 17.81 18.25
CA ARG A 438 8.32 19.10 18.63
C ARG A 438 9.04 19.75 19.81
N GLU A 439 8.85 21.07 19.99
CA GLU A 439 9.26 21.75 21.21
C GLU A 439 8.62 21.09 22.44
N GLY A 440 9.31 21.12 23.59
CA GLY A 440 8.86 20.42 24.81
C GLY A 440 9.17 18.93 24.82
N HIS A 441 9.95 18.42 23.85
CA HIS A 441 10.32 17.01 23.75
C HIS A 441 10.93 16.45 25.04
N LYS A 442 11.65 17.25 25.84
CA LYS A 442 12.26 16.80 27.10
C LYS A 442 11.23 16.33 28.14
N ASP A 443 10.01 16.84 28.05
CA ASP A 443 8.92 16.48 28.95
C ASP A 443 8.02 15.39 28.37
N THR A 444 8.00 15.23 27.03
CA THR A 444 7.03 14.39 26.31
C THR A 444 7.64 13.19 25.61
N TYR A 445 8.97 13.16 25.41
CA TYR A 445 9.73 12.07 24.80
C TYR A 445 10.83 11.59 25.74
N ARG A 446 11.04 10.27 25.76
CA ARG A 446 12.18 9.61 26.42
C ARG A 446 12.65 8.44 25.57
N ASN A 447 13.96 8.15 25.65
CA ASN A 447 14.47 6.87 25.15
C ASN A 447 13.89 5.74 26.01
N GLU A 448 13.35 4.71 25.37
CA GLU A 448 12.71 3.58 26.03
C GLU A 448 13.39 2.28 25.57
N PRO A 449 13.91 1.46 26.51
CA PRO A 449 14.44 0.13 26.17
C PRO A 449 13.42 -0.70 25.37
N GLU A 450 13.91 -1.53 24.44
CA GLU A 450 13.12 -2.39 23.55
C GLU A 450 12.16 -1.63 22.60
N TYR A 451 12.10 -0.28 22.62
CA TYR A 451 11.18 0.49 21.82
C TYR A 451 11.84 1.61 21.00
N CYS A 452 12.46 2.61 21.62
CA CYS A 452 12.99 3.75 20.88
C CYS A 452 14.23 4.39 21.49
N TYR A 453 15.07 4.98 20.63
CA TYR A 453 16.29 5.69 21.02
C TYR A 453 16.60 6.81 20.03
N SER A 454 16.88 8.02 20.54
CA SER A 454 17.39 9.14 19.75
C SER A 454 18.92 9.14 19.84
N ALA A 455 19.60 8.76 18.75
CA ALA A 455 21.05 8.76 18.67
C ALA A 455 21.58 10.04 18.04
N THR A 456 22.70 10.54 18.56
CA THR A 456 23.41 11.65 17.95
C THR A 456 24.22 11.21 16.72
N THR A 457 24.59 12.16 15.86
CA THR A 457 25.45 11.88 14.70
C THR A 457 26.80 11.30 15.13
N GLU A 458 27.36 11.76 16.25
CA GLU A 458 28.62 11.27 16.81
C GLU A 458 28.50 9.80 17.27
N GLU A 459 27.40 9.44 17.91
CA GLU A 459 27.14 8.02 18.28
C GLU A 459 27.01 7.14 17.04
N ILE A 460 26.36 7.65 15.98
CA ILE A 460 26.20 6.90 14.72
C ILE A 460 27.55 6.72 14.03
N GLU A 461 28.41 7.73 14.04
CA GLU A 461 29.77 7.65 13.53
C GLU A 461 30.60 6.59 14.28
N GLN A 462 30.57 6.62 15.63
CA GLN A 462 31.26 5.64 16.47
C GLN A 462 30.82 4.20 16.21
N LYS A 463 29.56 4.02 15.77
CA LYS A 463 29.00 2.71 15.39
C LYS A 463 29.15 2.38 13.89
N GLY A 464 30.10 3.06 13.20
CA GLY A 464 30.44 2.81 11.79
C GLY A 464 29.33 3.21 10.82
N TRP A 465 28.61 4.29 11.11
CA TRP A 465 27.53 4.83 10.28
C TRP A 465 26.39 3.81 10.00
N SER A 466 26.24 2.83 10.88
CA SER A 466 25.17 1.84 10.79
C SER A 466 23.84 2.45 11.25
N LEU A 467 22.77 2.18 10.52
CA LEU A 467 21.41 2.60 10.88
C LEU A 467 20.57 1.45 11.45
N VAL A 468 21.20 0.37 11.89
CA VAL A 468 20.52 -0.79 12.48
C VAL A 468 20.03 -0.46 13.90
N PRO A 469 18.70 -0.42 14.17
CA PRO A 469 18.15 0.02 15.45
C PRO A 469 18.67 -0.74 16.68
N SER A 470 18.92 -2.05 16.55
CA SER A 470 19.43 -2.87 17.65
C SER A 470 20.84 -2.52 18.12
N LYS A 471 21.56 -1.65 17.41
CA LYS A 471 22.84 -1.10 17.87
C LYS A 471 22.68 0.08 18.85
N TYR A 472 21.50 0.65 18.96
CA TYR A 472 21.18 1.85 19.74
C TYR A 472 20.17 1.58 20.85
N ILE A 473 19.13 0.83 20.54
CA ILE A 473 18.06 0.49 21.48
C ILE A 473 18.56 -0.63 22.41
N GLU A 474 18.52 -0.37 23.72
CA GLU A 474 18.86 -1.37 24.72
C GLU A 474 17.75 -2.42 24.84
N PHE A 475 18.17 -3.67 24.99
CA PHE A 475 17.25 -4.78 25.24
C PHE A 475 17.36 -5.19 26.71
N CYS A 476 16.23 -5.35 27.39
CA CYS A 476 16.20 -5.83 28.75
C CYS A 476 16.71 -7.28 28.81
N ASN A 477 17.77 -7.50 29.56
CA ASN A 477 18.22 -8.85 29.81
C ASN A 477 17.21 -9.55 30.74
N ARG A 478 16.38 -10.40 30.18
CA ARG A 478 15.36 -11.16 30.93
C ARG A 478 15.93 -12.41 31.57
N ASP A 479 17.19 -12.76 31.27
CA ASP A 479 17.82 -14.01 31.74
C ASP A 479 18.51 -13.87 33.11
N GLU A 480 18.61 -12.67 33.67
CA GLU A 480 19.41 -12.43 34.88
C GLU A 480 18.80 -12.91 36.19
N GLN A 481 17.60 -13.45 36.24
CA GLN A 481 16.95 -13.85 37.52
C GLN A 481 16.42 -15.29 37.58
N VAL A 482 16.64 -16.09 36.57
CA VAL A 482 16.17 -17.49 36.63
C VAL A 482 17.39 -18.41 36.69
N ASP A 483 17.58 -19.02 37.85
CA ASP A 483 18.55 -20.09 38.04
C ASP A 483 18.39 -21.13 36.92
N PHE A 484 19.49 -21.43 36.24
CA PHE A 484 19.53 -22.34 35.09
C PHE A 484 18.88 -23.69 35.41
N ASP A 485 19.17 -24.24 36.58
CA ASP A 485 18.62 -25.53 37.02
C ASP A 485 17.11 -25.49 37.21
N THR A 486 16.61 -24.38 37.74
CA THR A 486 15.16 -24.17 37.93
C THR A 486 14.44 -24.05 36.59
N LYS A 487 15.03 -23.29 35.63
CA LYS A 487 14.47 -23.16 34.28
C LYS A 487 14.52 -24.47 33.49
N MET A 488 15.62 -25.21 33.60
CA MET A 488 15.75 -26.53 32.97
C MET A 488 14.74 -27.52 33.52
N LYS A 489 14.52 -27.57 34.82
CA LYS A 489 13.47 -28.41 35.41
C LYS A 489 12.06 -28.05 34.93
N GLN A 490 11.78 -26.75 34.79
CA GLN A 490 10.51 -26.30 34.23
C GLN A 490 10.35 -26.75 32.78
N LEU A 491 11.36 -26.50 31.91
CA LEU A 491 11.36 -26.93 30.51
C LEU A 491 11.25 -28.44 30.35
N GLN A 492 11.94 -29.23 31.20
CA GLN A 492 11.80 -30.69 31.21
C GLN A 492 10.37 -31.12 31.53
N LYS A 493 9.71 -30.44 32.49
CA LYS A 493 8.31 -30.74 32.83
C LYS A 493 7.37 -30.41 31.67
N GLU A 494 7.53 -29.25 31.04
CA GLU A 494 6.75 -28.83 29.87
C GLU A 494 6.94 -29.78 28.69
N MET A 495 8.19 -30.17 28.40
CA MET A 495 8.52 -31.14 27.34
C MET A 495 7.88 -32.50 27.60
N ARG A 496 7.91 -32.98 28.83
CA ARG A 496 7.26 -34.25 29.19
C ARG A 496 5.76 -34.21 28.96
N ASN A 497 5.11 -33.09 29.32
CA ASN A 497 3.67 -32.93 29.12
C ASN A 497 3.33 -32.89 27.61
N LEU A 498 4.14 -32.19 26.79
CA LEU A 498 3.93 -32.12 25.34
C LEU A 498 4.11 -33.48 24.66
N LEU A 499 5.11 -34.27 25.08
CA LEU A 499 5.32 -35.62 24.58
C LEU A 499 4.17 -36.56 24.96
N GLN A 500 3.64 -36.41 26.17
CA GLN A 500 2.46 -37.19 26.59
C GLN A 500 1.22 -36.82 25.76
N GLN A 501 0.98 -35.52 25.53
CA GLN A 501 -0.12 -35.05 24.65
C GLN A 501 0.05 -35.52 23.20
N GLU A 502 1.28 -35.59 22.70
CA GLU A 502 1.56 -36.13 21.38
C GLU A 502 1.15 -37.59 21.28
N GLU A 503 1.50 -38.42 22.27
CA GLU A 503 1.12 -39.84 22.30
C GLU A 503 -0.40 -40.03 22.41
N GLU A 504 -1.06 -39.25 23.27
CA GLU A 504 -2.52 -39.27 23.40
C GLU A 504 -3.21 -38.87 22.08
N ASN A 505 -2.74 -37.83 21.40
CA ASN A 505 -3.25 -37.40 20.09
C ASN A 505 -3.02 -38.44 19.01
N LYS A 506 -1.85 -39.12 19.00
CA LYS A 506 -1.56 -40.23 18.07
C LYS A 506 -2.54 -41.41 18.27
N LEU A 507 -2.81 -41.76 19.53
CA LEU A 507 -3.78 -42.81 19.87
C LEU A 507 -5.18 -42.45 19.39
N GLN A 508 -5.65 -41.25 19.69
CA GLN A 508 -6.96 -40.76 19.25
C GLN A 508 -7.09 -40.73 17.72
N LEU A 509 -6.03 -40.31 17.02
CA LEU A 509 -6.00 -40.35 15.55
C LEU A 509 -6.12 -41.79 15.02
N LYS A 510 -5.36 -42.74 15.58
CA LYS A 510 -5.44 -44.14 15.19
C LYS A 510 -6.84 -44.74 15.45
N GLU A 511 -7.44 -44.44 16.59
CA GLU A 511 -8.81 -44.87 16.90
C GLU A 511 -9.84 -44.28 15.94
N LEU A 512 -9.71 -42.99 15.60
CA LEU A 512 -10.57 -42.31 14.65
C LEU A 512 -10.48 -42.96 13.26
N PHE A 513 -9.26 -43.18 12.76
CA PHE A 513 -9.05 -43.81 11.45
C PHE A 513 -9.57 -45.24 11.42
N ASN A 514 -9.35 -46.02 12.47
CA ASN A 514 -9.90 -47.37 12.61
C ASN A 514 -11.44 -47.36 12.61
N SER A 515 -12.08 -46.41 13.26
CA SER A 515 -13.54 -46.26 13.28
C SER A 515 -14.11 -45.91 11.90
N LEU A 516 -13.31 -45.29 11.02
CA LEU A 516 -13.67 -44.96 9.64
C LEU A 516 -13.31 -46.09 8.64
N GLY A 517 -12.77 -47.23 9.12
CA GLY A 517 -12.38 -48.36 8.27
C GLY A 517 -11.01 -48.23 7.60
N TYR A 518 -10.17 -47.28 8.02
CA TYR A 518 -8.82 -47.06 7.52
C TYR A 518 -7.80 -47.30 8.64
N ALA A 519 -7.01 -48.36 8.56
CA ALA A 519 -5.95 -48.61 9.51
C ALA A 519 -4.74 -47.71 9.21
N LEU A 520 -4.22 -47.00 10.23
CA LEU A 520 -2.90 -46.36 10.18
C LEU A 520 -1.88 -47.32 10.76
N GLU A 521 -0.93 -47.76 9.93
CA GLU A 521 0.19 -48.61 10.34
C GLU A 521 1.16 -47.88 11.29
#